data_af29f00adec0570f441dc5fd245524e6
#
_entry.id   af29f00adec0570f441dc5fd245524e6
#
_cell.length_a   1.000
_cell.length_b   1.000
_cell.length_c   1.000
_cell.angle_alpha   90.00
_cell.angle_beta   90.00
_cell.angle_gamma   90.00
#
_symmetry.space_group_name_H-M   'P 1'
#
loop_
_entity.id
_entity.type
_entity.pdbx_description
1 polymer ?
#
loop_
_entity_poly.entity_id
_entity_poly.type
_entity_poly.pdbx_seq_one_letter_code
_entity_poly.pdbx_strand_id
1 'polypeptide(L)'
;MQSSINAFLHSQYRTAFYNVIYKKYFRAVRRPGKMTQFPDMQALATLSPFDDIARTYADRYAFDWRLVVAQMHQESLFNPAAVSDKGAQGLMQILPGTAQELGFSDVHTPAHAIHAGVLYMKKLRDRFESNVPIEERTWFALAAYNAGYSRIKRARKLAEKKGLNPDKWFGHVEQVMRRLPGCHCGQTIAYVHEIRNLYDTYVGMTGNVQLAAMRAGVRSDS
;
A
#
# COMPACT_ATOMS: atom_id res chain seq x y z
N MET A 1 18.23 -0.61 27.66
CA MET A 1 17.37 0.30 26.87
C MET A 1 18.09 0.85 25.62
N GLN A 2 19.29 1.42 25.72
CA GLN A 2 20.03 1.99 24.58
C GLN A 2 20.43 0.94 23.53
N SER A 3 20.83 -0.27 23.92
CA SER A 3 21.16 -1.38 23.02
C SER A 3 19.96 -1.88 22.20
N SER A 4 18.77 -1.92 22.80
CA SER A 4 17.54 -2.34 22.12
C SER A 4 17.07 -1.30 21.10
N ILE A 5 17.24 -0.01 21.41
CA ILE A 5 16.94 1.09 20.47
C ILE A 5 17.91 1.06 19.29
N ASN A 6 19.21 0.87 19.54
CA ASN A 6 20.20 0.78 18.47
C ASN A 6 19.98 -0.44 17.57
N ALA A 7 19.63 -1.60 18.14
CA ALA A 7 19.30 -2.80 17.38
C ALA A 7 18.06 -2.55 16.49
N PHE A 8 17.02 -1.90 17.04
CA PHE A 8 15.84 -1.52 16.28
C PHE A 8 16.18 -0.54 15.13
N LEU A 9 16.95 0.53 15.41
CA LEU A 9 17.35 1.49 14.39
C LEU A 9 18.20 0.84 13.29
N HIS A 10 19.11 -0.07 13.64
CA HIS A 10 19.90 -0.83 12.68
C HIS A 10 19.04 -1.74 11.80
N SER A 11 18.04 -2.42 12.38
CA SER A 11 17.12 -3.27 11.64
C SER A 11 16.22 -2.48 10.67
N GLN A 12 15.94 -1.21 11.00
CA GLN A 12 15.10 -0.32 10.20
C GLN A 12 15.89 0.53 9.18
N TYR A 13 17.24 0.54 9.27
CA TYR A 13 18.06 1.36 8.39
C TYR A 13 17.87 0.99 6.92
N ARG A 14 17.52 2.00 6.09
CA ARG A 14 17.16 1.88 4.66
C ARG A 14 15.90 1.04 4.37
N THR A 15 15.10 0.65 5.36
CA THR A 15 13.77 0.09 5.13
C THR A 15 12.80 1.15 4.64
N ALA A 16 11.60 0.72 4.17
CA ALA A 16 10.53 1.65 3.81
C ALA A 16 10.17 2.58 4.98
N PHE A 17 10.13 2.06 6.21
CA PHE A 17 9.92 2.82 7.43
C PHE A 17 10.97 3.93 7.60
N TYR A 18 12.27 3.58 7.53
CA TYR A 18 13.37 4.54 7.63
C TYR A 18 13.25 5.63 6.58
N ASN A 19 12.99 5.26 5.32
CA ASN A 19 12.91 6.22 4.22
C ASN A 19 11.74 7.19 4.36
N VAL A 20 10.55 6.73 4.83
CA VAL A 20 9.39 7.57 5.10
C VAL A 20 9.70 8.55 6.23
N ILE A 21 10.21 8.05 7.37
CA ILE A 21 10.57 8.88 8.54
C ILE A 21 11.71 9.83 8.19
N TYR A 22 12.77 9.34 7.53
CA TYR A 22 13.92 10.18 7.16
C TYR A 22 13.52 11.30 6.20
N LYS A 23 12.75 11.01 5.14
CA LYS A 23 12.27 12.04 4.20
C LYS A 23 11.36 13.06 4.91
N LYS A 24 10.45 12.59 5.76
CA LYS A 24 9.47 13.44 6.45
C LYS A 24 10.11 14.36 7.50
N TYR A 25 11.08 13.86 8.27
CA TYR A 25 11.60 14.56 9.45
C TYR A 25 13.03 15.10 9.29
N PHE A 26 13.87 14.46 8.48
CA PHE A 26 15.29 14.83 8.41
C PHE A 26 15.68 15.52 7.09
N ARG A 27 14.98 15.26 5.98
CA ARG A 27 15.29 15.95 4.73
C ARG A 27 14.80 17.41 4.70
N ALA A 28 13.77 17.75 5.49
CA ALA A 28 13.27 19.11 5.66
C ALA A 28 14.17 19.97 6.57
N VAL A 29 15.05 19.39 7.40
CA VAL A 29 15.87 20.06 8.41
C VAL A 29 17.24 20.51 7.85
N ARG A 30 17.38 20.80 6.58
CA ARG A 30 18.63 21.41 6.04
C ARG A 30 18.71 22.94 6.25
N ARG A 31 18.01 23.49 7.26
CA ARG A 31 18.24 24.87 7.74
C ARG A 31 18.59 24.82 9.21
N PRO A 32 19.86 25.00 9.61
CA PRO A 32 20.23 25.16 11.02
C PRO A 32 19.69 26.52 11.49
N GLY A 33 18.78 26.51 12.46
CA GLY A 33 18.38 27.74 13.11
C GLY A 33 17.02 27.83 13.77
N LYS A 34 16.09 26.90 13.61
CA LYS A 34 14.80 26.92 14.34
C LYS A 34 14.29 25.51 14.67
N MET A 35 14.83 24.92 15.70
CA MET A 35 14.28 23.74 16.33
C MET A 35 13.63 24.15 17.66
N THR A 36 12.41 24.71 17.60
CA THR A 36 11.65 25.13 18.79
C THR A 36 10.16 24.73 18.76
N GLN A 37 9.75 23.85 17.88
CA GLN A 37 8.40 23.26 17.95
C GLN A 37 8.48 21.76 17.66
N PHE A 38 8.00 20.95 18.61
CA PHE A 38 7.67 19.57 18.36
C PHE A 38 6.66 19.53 17.19
N PRO A 39 6.80 18.59 16.22
CA PRO A 39 5.83 18.50 15.13
C PRO A 39 4.43 18.33 15.72
N ASP A 40 3.48 19.08 15.17
CA ASP A 40 2.07 18.93 15.50
C ASP A 40 1.69 17.45 15.43
N MET A 41 1.02 16.94 16.46
CA MET A 41 0.56 15.54 16.54
C MET A 41 -0.30 15.18 15.33
N GLN A 42 -1.03 16.14 14.77
CA GLN A 42 -1.85 15.97 13.58
C GLN A 42 -0.98 15.81 12.32
N ALA A 43 0.16 16.50 12.23
CA ALA A 43 1.14 16.31 11.17
C ALA A 43 1.82 14.93 11.23
N LEU A 44 1.91 14.33 12.43
CA LEU A 44 2.42 12.96 12.62
C LEU A 44 1.45 11.89 12.10
N ALA A 45 0.14 12.16 12.10
CA ALA A 45 -0.89 11.25 11.62
C ALA A 45 -1.07 11.26 10.09
N THR A 46 -0.55 12.29 9.40
CA THR A 46 -0.65 12.41 7.94
C THR A 46 0.39 11.54 7.25
N LEU A 47 -0.05 10.59 6.42
CA LEU A 47 0.82 9.67 5.68
C LEU A 47 1.20 10.24 4.31
N SER A 48 0.26 10.94 3.66
CA SER A 48 0.43 11.53 2.33
C SER A 48 -0.44 12.79 2.18
N PRO A 49 -0.17 13.62 1.16
CA PRO A 49 -1.06 14.74 0.80
C PRO A 49 -2.47 14.31 0.31
N PHE A 50 -2.67 13.01 0.11
CA PHE A 50 -3.87 12.45 -0.50
C PHE A 50 -4.71 11.61 0.46
N ASP A 51 -4.43 11.67 1.76
CA ASP A 51 -5.07 10.82 2.77
C ASP A 51 -6.59 10.94 2.78
N ASP A 52 -7.13 12.17 2.66
CA ASP A 52 -8.58 12.39 2.67
C ASP A 52 -9.27 11.77 1.46
N ILE A 53 -8.63 11.87 0.29
CA ILE A 53 -9.14 11.23 -0.93
C ILE A 53 -9.05 9.71 -0.80
N ALA A 54 -7.95 9.21 -0.26
CA ALA A 54 -7.74 7.78 -0.02
C ALA A 54 -8.79 7.23 0.96
N ARG A 55 -9.11 7.94 2.06
CA ARG A 55 -10.18 7.58 3.00
C ARG A 55 -11.53 7.49 2.30
N THR A 56 -11.89 8.51 1.54
CA THR A 56 -13.17 8.58 0.84
C THR A 56 -13.42 7.35 -0.04
N TYR A 57 -12.45 6.95 -0.85
CA TYR A 57 -12.62 5.80 -1.75
C TYR A 57 -12.35 4.46 -1.08
N ALA A 58 -11.49 4.41 -0.07
CA ALA A 58 -11.30 3.21 0.74
C ALA A 58 -12.60 2.82 1.47
N ASP A 59 -13.25 3.78 2.12
CA ASP A 59 -14.53 3.56 2.82
C ASP A 59 -15.62 3.10 1.83
N ARG A 60 -15.72 3.74 0.66
CA ARG A 60 -16.70 3.38 -0.38
C ARG A 60 -16.58 1.92 -0.83
N TYR A 61 -15.38 1.37 -0.86
CA TYR A 61 -15.10 0.04 -1.41
C TYR A 61 -14.64 -0.98 -0.35
N ALA A 62 -14.79 -0.66 0.92
CA ALA A 62 -14.43 -1.49 2.07
C ALA A 62 -12.95 -1.96 2.02
N PHE A 63 -12.04 -0.98 1.96
CA PHE A 63 -10.61 -1.14 2.19
C PHE A 63 -10.18 -0.30 3.39
N ASP A 64 -9.07 -0.68 4.00
CA ASP A 64 -8.35 0.21 4.90
C ASP A 64 -7.65 1.29 4.07
N TRP A 65 -7.91 2.58 4.38
CA TRP A 65 -7.30 3.69 3.65
C TRP A 65 -5.77 3.69 3.69
N ARG A 66 -5.18 3.16 4.78
CA ARG A 66 -3.72 3.05 4.93
C ARG A 66 -3.12 2.05 3.95
N LEU A 67 -3.89 1.00 3.61
CA LEU A 67 -3.50 0.07 2.54
C LEU A 67 -3.50 0.76 1.17
N VAL A 68 -4.50 1.61 0.90
CA VAL A 68 -4.55 2.40 -0.34
C VAL A 68 -3.36 3.35 -0.41
N VAL A 69 -3.03 4.02 0.70
CA VAL A 69 -1.84 4.89 0.78
C VAL A 69 -0.54 4.09 0.58
N ALA A 70 -0.42 2.91 1.17
CA ALA A 70 0.73 2.03 0.99
C ALA A 70 0.90 1.58 -0.48
N GLN A 71 -0.21 1.23 -1.15
CA GLN A 71 -0.20 0.90 -2.57
C GLN A 71 0.19 2.11 -3.41
N MET A 72 -0.38 3.29 -3.18
CA MET A 72 -0.04 4.54 -3.88
C MET A 72 1.45 4.89 -3.73
N HIS A 73 2.02 4.69 -2.53
CA HIS A 73 3.45 4.87 -2.32
C HIS A 73 4.27 3.92 -3.20
N GLN A 74 3.89 2.64 -3.25
CA GLN A 74 4.58 1.62 -4.04
C GLN A 74 4.46 1.86 -5.55
N GLU A 75 3.32 2.39 -6.02
CA GLU A 75 3.06 2.64 -7.45
C GLU A 75 3.80 3.87 -7.99
N SER A 76 3.82 4.97 -7.23
CA SER A 76 4.27 6.27 -7.77
C SER A 76 5.14 7.09 -6.83
N LEU A 77 5.42 6.63 -5.61
CA LEU A 77 6.02 7.45 -4.54
C LEU A 77 5.25 8.77 -4.33
N PHE A 78 3.92 8.71 -4.45
CA PHE A 78 3.02 9.87 -4.39
C PHE A 78 3.22 10.91 -5.50
N ASN A 79 3.77 10.53 -6.65
CA ASN A 79 3.92 11.42 -7.80
C ASN A 79 2.68 11.34 -8.71
N PRO A 80 1.81 12.38 -8.77
CA PRO A 80 0.61 12.35 -9.62
C PRO A 80 0.93 12.40 -11.12
N ALA A 81 2.13 12.83 -11.50
CA ALA A 81 2.59 12.89 -12.89
C ALA A 81 3.41 11.66 -13.31
N ALA A 82 3.46 10.60 -12.47
CA ALA A 82 4.22 9.41 -12.80
C ALA A 82 3.66 8.70 -14.03
N VAL A 83 4.55 8.34 -14.96
CA VAL A 83 4.23 7.51 -16.14
C VAL A 83 5.27 6.40 -16.22
N SER A 84 4.81 5.15 -16.32
CA SER A 84 5.70 4.01 -16.47
C SER A 84 6.05 3.74 -17.94
N ASP A 85 7.08 2.92 -18.19
CA ASP A 85 7.47 2.46 -19.53
C ASP A 85 6.33 1.75 -20.27
N LYS A 86 5.35 1.19 -19.54
CA LYS A 86 4.16 0.54 -20.12
C LYS A 86 2.99 1.49 -20.30
N GLY A 87 3.17 2.78 -20.03
CA GLY A 87 2.14 3.80 -20.14
C GLY A 87 1.13 3.83 -18.99
N ALA A 88 1.41 3.18 -17.85
CA ALA A 88 0.60 3.31 -16.66
C ALA A 88 0.77 4.71 -16.06
N GLN A 89 -0.30 5.32 -15.55
CA GLN A 89 -0.36 6.75 -15.23
C GLN A 89 -0.81 7.03 -13.80
N GLY A 90 -0.28 8.12 -13.26
CA GLY A 90 -0.74 8.77 -12.05
C GLY A 90 -0.41 8.03 -10.76
N LEU A 91 -1.07 8.46 -9.68
CA LEU A 91 -0.78 7.99 -8.31
C LEU A 91 -0.90 6.48 -8.12
N MET A 92 -1.81 5.84 -8.84
CA MET A 92 -2.11 4.42 -8.72
C MET A 92 -1.64 3.60 -9.94
N GLN A 93 -0.88 4.21 -10.86
CA GLN A 93 -0.31 3.57 -12.04
C GLN A 93 -1.35 2.73 -12.83
N ILE A 94 -2.47 3.35 -13.19
CA ILE A 94 -3.52 2.72 -14.00
C ILE A 94 -3.17 2.84 -15.48
N LEU A 95 -3.30 1.74 -16.21
CA LEU A 95 -3.20 1.75 -17.66
C LEU A 95 -4.42 2.44 -18.29
N PRO A 96 -4.25 3.26 -19.36
CA PRO A 96 -5.35 3.98 -20.00
C PRO A 96 -6.54 3.08 -20.40
N GLY A 97 -6.26 1.89 -20.95
CA GLY A 97 -7.31 0.92 -21.30
C GLY A 97 -8.09 0.45 -20.06
N THR A 98 -7.41 0.20 -18.94
CA THR A 98 -8.08 -0.16 -17.69
C THR A 98 -8.90 1.01 -17.14
N ALA A 99 -8.39 2.24 -17.20
CA ALA A 99 -9.15 3.43 -16.81
C ALA A 99 -10.45 3.54 -17.61
N GLN A 100 -10.37 3.38 -18.93
CA GLN A 100 -11.53 3.41 -19.82
C GLN A 100 -12.55 2.32 -19.50
N GLU A 101 -12.12 1.08 -19.26
CA GLU A 101 -12.98 -0.04 -18.83
C GLU A 101 -13.67 0.21 -17.48
N LEU A 102 -13.08 1.07 -16.64
CA LEU A 102 -13.63 1.51 -15.35
C LEU A 102 -14.55 2.74 -15.48
N GLY A 103 -14.65 3.34 -16.66
CA GLY A 103 -15.46 4.52 -16.93
C GLY A 103 -14.76 5.86 -16.69
N PHE A 104 -13.42 5.87 -16.63
CA PHE A 104 -12.62 7.08 -16.48
C PHE A 104 -12.02 7.49 -17.82
N SER A 105 -12.26 8.74 -18.25
CA SER A 105 -11.66 9.33 -19.44
C SER A 105 -10.20 9.73 -19.22
N ASP A 106 -9.84 10.03 -17.96
CA ASP A 106 -8.48 10.36 -17.55
C ASP A 106 -8.22 9.96 -16.08
N VAL A 107 -6.96 9.83 -15.72
CA VAL A 107 -6.49 9.56 -14.36
C VAL A 107 -5.40 10.54 -13.93
N HIS A 108 -5.40 11.75 -14.49
CA HIS A 108 -4.39 12.77 -14.21
C HIS A 108 -4.67 13.52 -12.90
N THR A 109 -5.96 13.67 -12.53
CA THR A 109 -6.27 14.25 -11.23
C THR A 109 -6.08 13.24 -10.09
N PRO A 110 -5.61 13.65 -8.92
CA PRO A 110 -5.47 12.75 -7.77
C PRO A 110 -6.76 12.00 -7.42
N ALA A 111 -7.92 12.67 -7.49
CA ALA A 111 -9.20 12.07 -7.19
C ALA A 111 -9.55 10.95 -8.19
N HIS A 112 -9.39 11.18 -9.50
CA HIS A 112 -9.66 10.17 -10.52
C HIS A 112 -8.67 9.01 -10.43
N ALA A 113 -7.38 9.29 -10.25
CA ALA A 113 -6.34 8.27 -10.13
C ALA A 113 -6.61 7.32 -8.95
N ILE A 114 -6.88 7.88 -7.77
CA ILE A 114 -7.15 7.10 -6.56
C ILE A 114 -8.47 6.34 -6.69
N HIS A 115 -9.54 7.01 -7.18
CA HIS A 115 -10.83 6.35 -7.41
C HIS A 115 -10.69 5.15 -8.37
N ALA A 116 -10.08 5.35 -9.53
CA ALA A 116 -9.88 4.30 -10.52
C ALA A 116 -9.05 3.15 -9.94
N GLY A 117 -7.96 3.44 -9.21
CA GLY A 117 -7.12 2.45 -8.58
C GLY A 117 -7.86 1.60 -7.55
N VAL A 118 -8.60 2.24 -6.64
CA VAL A 118 -9.35 1.52 -5.59
C VAL A 118 -10.53 0.74 -6.18
N LEU A 119 -11.22 1.28 -7.18
CA LEU A 119 -12.26 0.56 -7.92
C LEU A 119 -11.71 -0.66 -8.66
N TYR A 120 -10.52 -0.54 -9.25
CA TYR A 120 -9.85 -1.67 -9.89
C TYR A 120 -9.47 -2.75 -8.87
N MET A 121 -8.91 -2.35 -7.72
CA MET A 121 -8.65 -3.25 -6.60
C MET A 121 -9.91 -3.99 -6.15
N LYS A 122 -11.03 -3.26 -5.99
CA LYS A 122 -12.33 -3.87 -5.65
C LYS A 122 -12.76 -4.90 -6.71
N LYS A 123 -12.72 -4.54 -8.00
CA LYS A 123 -13.07 -5.48 -9.07
C LYS A 123 -12.19 -6.73 -9.07
N LEU A 124 -10.89 -6.58 -8.79
CA LEU A 124 -9.97 -7.73 -8.68
C LEU A 124 -10.27 -8.58 -7.46
N ARG A 125 -10.53 -7.98 -6.29
CA ARG A 125 -10.88 -8.68 -5.05
C ARG A 125 -12.16 -9.49 -5.20
N ASP A 126 -13.16 -8.93 -5.85
CA ASP A 126 -14.47 -9.56 -6.03
C ASP A 126 -14.45 -10.72 -7.06
N ARG A 127 -13.35 -10.90 -7.81
CA ARG A 127 -13.17 -12.06 -8.70
C ARG A 127 -12.73 -13.33 -7.98
N PHE A 128 -12.29 -13.22 -6.72
CA PHE A 128 -11.95 -14.37 -5.90
C PHE A 128 -13.18 -14.87 -5.17
N GLU A 129 -13.26 -16.17 -4.95
CA GLU A 129 -14.40 -16.88 -4.38
C GLU A 129 -14.73 -16.35 -2.98
N SER A 130 -16.02 -16.24 -2.63
CA SER A 130 -16.48 -15.62 -1.37
C SER A 130 -16.09 -16.42 -0.11
N ASN A 131 -15.79 -17.70 -0.26
CA ASN A 131 -15.28 -18.55 0.83
C ASN A 131 -13.82 -18.27 1.20
N VAL A 132 -13.04 -17.57 0.31
CA VAL A 132 -11.71 -17.10 0.64
C VAL A 132 -11.83 -15.90 1.60
N PRO A 133 -11.11 -15.87 2.74
CA PRO A 133 -11.15 -14.75 3.67
C PRO A 133 -10.89 -13.41 2.98
N ILE A 134 -11.57 -12.35 3.43
CA ILE A 134 -11.51 -11.02 2.78
C ILE A 134 -10.08 -10.46 2.77
N GLU A 135 -9.33 -10.72 3.83
CA GLU A 135 -7.92 -10.31 3.95
C GLU A 135 -7.07 -10.98 2.86
N GLU A 136 -7.26 -12.28 2.66
CA GLU A 136 -6.50 -13.03 1.64
C GLU A 136 -6.93 -12.60 0.22
N ARG A 137 -8.22 -12.35 -0.02
CA ARG A 137 -8.70 -11.78 -1.29
C ARG A 137 -8.07 -10.41 -1.57
N THR A 138 -7.81 -9.63 -0.54
CA THR A 138 -7.14 -8.33 -0.67
C THR A 138 -5.67 -8.50 -1.09
N TRP A 139 -4.93 -9.43 -0.51
CA TRP A 139 -3.56 -9.74 -0.92
C TRP A 139 -3.49 -10.32 -2.33
N PHE A 140 -4.43 -11.19 -2.68
CA PHE A 140 -4.55 -11.68 -4.05
C PHE A 140 -4.91 -10.57 -5.05
N ALA A 141 -5.74 -9.61 -4.67
CA ALA A 141 -6.07 -8.47 -5.52
C ALA A 141 -4.85 -7.59 -5.78
N LEU A 142 -4.02 -7.30 -4.77
CA LEU A 142 -2.75 -6.59 -4.93
C LEU A 142 -1.80 -7.35 -5.87
N ALA A 143 -1.64 -8.65 -5.68
CA ALA A 143 -0.85 -9.48 -6.56
C ALA A 143 -1.38 -9.48 -8.01
N ALA A 144 -2.71 -9.53 -8.17
CA ALA A 144 -3.39 -9.48 -9.46
C ALA A 144 -3.31 -8.10 -10.13
N TYR A 145 -3.29 -7.04 -9.36
CA TYR A 145 -3.08 -5.68 -9.83
C TYR A 145 -1.75 -5.55 -10.58
N ASN A 146 -0.69 -6.07 -9.97
CA ASN A 146 0.66 -6.03 -10.53
C ASN A 146 0.89 -7.07 -11.64
N ALA A 147 0.44 -8.33 -11.45
CA ALA A 147 0.77 -9.46 -12.33
C ALA A 147 -0.35 -9.89 -13.27
N GLY A 148 -1.57 -9.39 -13.07
CA GLY A 148 -2.77 -9.82 -13.78
C GLY A 148 -3.46 -11.03 -13.13
N TYR A 149 -4.80 -10.97 -13.08
CA TYR A 149 -5.65 -11.98 -12.43
C TYR A 149 -5.41 -13.42 -12.91
N SER A 150 -5.27 -13.63 -14.23
CA SER A 150 -5.08 -14.97 -14.80
C SER A 150 -3.81 -15.65 -14.29
N ARG A 151 -2.77 -14.87 -13.98
CA ARG A 151 -1.52 -15.38 -13.44
C ARG A 151 -1.69 -15.83 -12.00
N ILE A 152 -2.39 -15.05 -11.18
CA ILE A 152 -2.68 -15.41 -9.79
C ILE A 152 -3.57 -16.66 -9.74
N LYS A 153 -4.59 -16.75 -10.60
CA LYS A 153 -5.42 -17.96 -10.72
C LYS A 153 -4.59 -19.22 -11.05
N ARG A 154 -3.59 -19.10 -11.94
CA ARG A 154 -2.68 -20.22 -12.23
C ARG A 154 -1.78 -20.56 -11.03
N ALA A 155 -1.31 -19.56 -10.31
CA ALA A 155 -0.50 -19.78 -9.11
C ALA A 155 -1.30 -20.51 -8.02
N ARG A 156 -2.55 -20.13 -7.76
CA ARG A 156 -3.42 -20.82 -6.82
C ARG A 156 -3.61 -22.30 -7.16
N LYS A 157 -3.91 -22.62 -8.45
CA LYS A 157 -4.00 -24.00 -8.91
C LYS A 157 -2.69 -24.78 -8.76
N LEU A 158 -1.54 -24.13 -8.95
CA LEU A 158 -0.25 -24.77 -8.75
C LEU A 158 0.05 -24.99 -7.27
N ALA A 159 -0.33 -24.08 -6.39
CA ALA A 159 -0.22 -24.22 -4.94
C ALA A 159 -1.01 -25.44 -4.45
N GLU A 160 -2.27 -25.56 -4.88
CA GLU A 160 -3.13 -26.72 -4.58
C GLU A 160 -2.48 -28.04 -5.00
N LYS A 161 -1.99 -28.13 -6.26
CA LYS A 161 -1.29 -29.32 -6.76
C LYS A 161 -0.02 -29.69 -5.99
N LYS A 162 0.55 -28.73 -5.26
CA LYS A 162 1.75 -28.92 -4.43
C LYS A 162 1.44 -29.14 -2.97
N GLY A 163 0.16 -29.30 -2.60
CA GLY A 163 -0.27 -29.48 -1.20
C GLY A 163 -0.17 -28.21 -0.36
N LEU A 164 -0.05 -27.04 -1.00
CA LEU A 164 -0.10 -25.73 -0.34
C LEU A 164 -1.54 -25.20 -0.32
N ASN A 165 -1.86 -24.34 0.64
CA ASN A 165 -3.18 -23.73 0.69
C ASN A 165 -3.35 -22.72 -0.46
N PRO A 166 -4.29 -22.97 -1.43
CA PRO A 166 -4.52 -22.07 -2.56
C PRO A 166 -5.21 -20.76 -2.18
N ASP A 167 -5.81 -20.70 -0.98
CA ASP A 167 -6.58 -19.56 -0.48
C ASP A 167 -5.77 -18.71 0.48
N LYS A 168 -4.44 -18.90 0.55
CA LYS A 168 -3.53 -18.13 1.36
C LYS A 168 -2.36 -17.64 0.54
N TRP A 169 -2.11 -16.31 0.57
CA TRP A 169 -1.02 -15.70 -0.18
C TRP A 169 0.34 -15.97 0.46
N PHE A 170 0.54 -15.45 1.69
CA PHE A 170 1.84 -15.53 2.36
C PHE A 170 2.16 -16.96 2.82
N GLY A 171 3.38 -17.39 2.48
CA GLY A 171 3.87 -18.72 2.81
C GLY A 171 3.29 -19.85 1.95
N HIS A 172 2.35 -19.55 1.03
CA HIS A 172 1.68 -20.56 0.20
C HIS A 172 1.73 -20.19 -1.29
N VAL A 173 0.80 -19.38 -1.80
CA VAL A 173 0.69 -19.10 -3.24
C VAL A 173 1.91 -18.32 -3.75
N GLU A 174 2.49 -17.43 -2.98
CA GLU A 174 3.71 -16.70 -3.35
C GLU A 174 4.92 -17.63 -3.61
N GLN A 175 5.02 -18.77 -2.88
CA GLN A 175 6.12 -19.71 -3.07
C GLN A 175 6.14 -20.33 -4.45
N VAL A 176 4.98 -20.60 -5.01
CA VAL A 176 4.86 -21.20 -6.35
C VAL A 176 4.91 -20.17 -7.48
N MET A 177 4.66 -18.90 -7.17
CA MET A 177 4.75 -17.82 -8.16
C MET A 177 6.13 -17.78 -8.83
N ARG A 178 7.21 -17.98 -8.09
CA ARG A 178 8.59 -17.99 -8.62
C ARG A 178 8.84 -19.07 -9.67
N ARG A 179 8.01 -20.11 -9.71
CA ARG A 179 8.13 -21.27 -10.58
C ARG A 179 7.19 -21.23 -11.78
N LEU A 180 6.39 -20.17 -11.93
CA LEU A 180 5.51 -20.01 -13.07
C LEU A 180 6.32 -19.68 -14.33
N PRO A 181 6.17 -20.44 -15.43
CA PRO A 181 6.85 -20.14 -16.69
C PRO A 181 6.50 -18.74 -17.22
N GLY A 182 7.49 -18.06 -17.80
CA GLY A 182 7.29 -16.74 -18.43
C GLY A 182 6.89 -15.62 -17.47
N CYS A 183 7.27 -15.72 -16.20
CA CYS A 183 6.92 -14.75 -15.18
C CYS A 183 8.15 -14.17 -14.50
N HIS A 184 8.25 -12.84 -14.49
CA HIS A 184 9.12 -12.11 -13.58
C HIS A 184 8.45 -11.99 -12.17
N CYS A 185 7.95 -13.11 -11.66
CA CYS A 185 7.07 -13.17 -10.50
C CYS A 185 7.76 -12.81 -9.18
N GLY A 186 9.09 -12.76 -9.14
CA GLY A 186 9.82 -12.18 -8.01
C GLY A 186 9.45 -10.72 -7.75
N GLN A 187 9.19 -9.97 -8.81
CA GLN A 187 8.75 -8.58 -8.74
C GLN A 187 7.37 -8.43 -8.08
N THR A 188 6.42 -9.30 -8.46
CA THR A 188 5.07 -9.30 -7.86
C THR A 188 5.11 -9.70 -6.38
N ILE A 189 5.93 -10.68 -6.02
CA ILE A 189 6.10 -11.09 -4.61
C ILE A 189 6.67 -9.92 -3.81
N ALA A 190 7.74 -9.30 -4.30
CA ALA A 190 8.33 -8.12 -3.65
C ALA A 190 7.31 -6.97 -3.52
N TYR A 191 6.53 -6.70 -4.57
CA TYR A 191 5.48 -5.69 -4.58
C TYR A 191 4.47 -5.90 -3.43
N VAL A 192 3.94 -7.11 -3.26
CA VAL A 192 2.97 -7.39 -2.19
C VAL A 192 3.62 -7.29 -0.80
N HIS A 193 4.86 -7.77 -0.64
CA HIS A 193 5.59 -7.66 0.63
C HIS A 193 5.89 -6.20 1.00
N GLU A 194 6.31 -5.37 0.04
CA GLU A 194 6.58 -3.96 0.28
C GLU A 194 5.31 -3.21 0.69
N ILE A 195 4.18 -3.47 0.02
CA ILE A 195 2.90 -2.87 0.41
C ILE A 195 2.49 -3.32 1.81
N ARG A 196 2.67 -4.59 2.17
CA ARG A 196 2.37 -5.09 3.51
C ARG A 196 3.23 -4.38 4.56
N ASN A 197 4.53 -4.29 4.34
CA ASN A 197 5.46 -3.63 5.27
C ASN A 197 5.10 -2.14 5.46
N LEU A 198 4.75 -1.44 4.37
CA LEU A 198 4.28 -0.06 4.42
C LEU A 198 2.96 0.05 5.18
N TYR A 199 2.01 -0.83 4.91
CA TYR A 199 0.71 -0.86 5.57
C TYR A 199 0.86 -1.09 7.08
N ASP A 200 1.62 -2.10 7.50
CA ASP A 200 1.88 -2.39 8.91
C ASP A 200 2.55 -1.18 9.60
N THR A 201 3.48 -0.51 8.90
CA THR A 201 4.11 0.73 9.37
C THR A 201 3.09 1.85 9.56
N TYR A 202 2.22 2.07 8.59
CA TYR A 202 1.20 3.14 8.63
C TYR A 202 0.13 2.88 9.68
N VAL A 203 -0.25 1.62 9.89
CA VAL A 203 -1.13 1.22 10.99
C VAL A 203 -0.51 1.56 12.34
N GLY A 204 0.77 1.21 12.53
CA GLY A 204 1.50 1.52 13.76
C GLY A 204 1.63 3.03 14.02
N MET A 205 1.93 3.81 12.98
CA MET A 205 2.05 5.27 13.09
C MET A 205 0.73 5.94 13.49
N THR A 206 -0.36 5.60 12.80
CA THR A 206 -1.67 6.23 13.04
C THR A 206 -2.32 5.75 14.34
N GLY A 207 -2.13 4.49 14.74
CA GLY A 207 -2.62 3.94 16.00
C GLY A 207 -1.93 4.57 17.22
N ASN A 208 -0.62 4.81 17.16
CA ASN A 208 0.13 5.45 18.23
C ASN A 208 -0.26 6.92 18.43
N VAL A 209 -0.55 7.65 17.34
CA VAL A 209 -1.04 9.03 17.42
C VAL A 209 -2.41 9.10 18.08
N GLN A 210 -3.32 8.19 17.73
CA GLN A 210 -4.66 8.13 18.30
C GLN A 210 -4.62 7.81 19.81
N LEU A 211 -3.77 6.87 20.23
CA LEU A 211 -3.53 6.56 21.64
C LEU A 211 -2.92 7.73 22.41
N ALA A 212 -1.99 8.46 21.81
CA ALA A 212 -1.36 9.62 22.41
C ALA A 212 -2.36 10.78 22.57
N ALA A 213 -3.21 11.04 21.58
CA ALA A 213 -4.28 12.04 21.63
C ALA A 213 -5.30 11.73 22.74
N MET A 214 -5.73 10.46 22.85
CA MET A 214 -6.62 10.02 23.94
C MET A 214 -6.00 10.22 25.32
N ARG A 215 -4.70 9.94 25.50
CA ARG A 215 -3.98 10.15 26.75
C ARG A 215 -3.79 11.63 27.10
N ALA A 216 -3.67 12.50 26.11
CA ALA A 216 -3.53 13.94 26.28
C ALA A 216 -4.87 14.64 26.58
N GLY A 217 -6.00 13.94 26.63
CA GLY A 217 -7.32 14.50 26.97
C GLY A 217 -7.91 15.38 25.86
N VAL A 218 -7.38 15.32 24.66
CA VAL A 218 -7.96 16.02 23.50
C VAL A 218 -9.20 15.24 23.07
N ARG A 219 -10.38 15.65 23.56
CA ARG A 219 -11.66 15.17 23.03
C ARG A 219 -11.74 15.64 21.58
N SER A 220 -11.92 14.69 20.67
CA SER A 220 -12.37 14.96 19.31
C SER A 220 -13.84 15.43 19.41
N ASP A 221 -14.04 16.72 19.56
CA ASP A 221 -15.35 17.27 19.28
C ASP A 221 -15.59 17.15 17.79
N SER A 222 -16.64 16.42 17.51
CA SER A 222 -17.29 16.01 16.27
C SER A 222 -17.30 17.03 15.14
#